data_2184cc5628d6f56b8d0405834f9689fb
#
_entry.id   2184cc5628d6f56b8d0405834f9689fb
#
_cell.length_a   1.000
_cell.length_b   1.000
_cell.length_c   1.000
_cell.angle_alpha   90.00
_cell.angle_beta   90.00
_cell.angle_gamma   90.00
#
_symmetry.space_group_name_H-M   'P 1'
#
loop_
_entity.id
_entity.type
_entity.pdbx_description
1 polymer ?
#
loop_
_entity_poly.entity_id
_entity_poly.type
_entity_poly.pdbx_seq_one_letter_code
_entity_poly.pdbx_strand_id
1 'polypeptide(L)'
;MRYRYIDGRMLLRLTEAAMTWLRTNQRTVNNLNVFPVPDGDTGTNMLLTMQAALKEVESRETRAIGKALHALAHGALMGARGNSGVILSQLWRGFARALEQSKEMDAPAFVQGLLEARDTAYRGVGQPVEGTILTVSKDIAAAAEKALADGATSNLEILEASVRAADASVENTPNLLAVLKEAGVVDAGGKGLFFILEGMLRAATGQPLDVPLVAVGEIDFQRIGGVAESIEAGQDWEVIVDFRPAGRLELKTFAQELAQLGTSIQFGEGDGIVRMHIHVPDKTEYQPIEFCKQKGTVVNVHIENLMDQLGSVLELAPLKEGQLGVVAVSAGPGMARVMATLGVSALIEGGQTMNPSTEDILAAVEALPTDQVIVLPNNKNILMAAKQAAEMSGKQVAVISTTSMPQGIAALINHNPDGRLAETAEAMTEAMQEVRSGELTRASRSVLIEGIQVREGQVIALLDDQLVCSCDDLLEATLKLLEAAQAGEGEVITLYYGGGVLSQEASSIADQVRIVYPKQETELVHGGQPHYDLILSVE
;
A
#
# COMPACT_ATOMS: atom_id res chain seq x y z
N MET A 1 26.93 -0.61 -31.97
CA MET A 1 27.56 0.64 -31.48
C MET A 1 26.63 1.54 -30.64
N ARG A 2 25.30 1.38 -30.72
CA ARG A 2 24.29 2.31 -30.14
C ARG A 2 24.25 2.35 -28.59
N TYR A 3 24.71 1.30 -27.90
CA TYR A 3 24.66 1.19 -26.42
C TYR A 3 26.04 0.94 -25.79
N ARG A 4 27.12 1.46 -26.41
CA ARG A 4 28.46 1.39 -25.83
C ARG A 4 28.60 2.36 -24.63
N TYR A 5 27.98 3.52 -24.74
CA TYR A 5 27.90 4.54 -23.69
C TYR A 5 26.46 4.97 -23.51
N ILE A 6 26.03 5.13 -22.26
CA ILE A 6 24.71 5.63 -21.89
C ILE A 6 24.90 6.96 -21.14
N ASP A 7 24.28 8.02 -21.64
CA ASP A 7 24.21 9.33 -20.99
C ASP A 7 22.87 9.49 -20.22
N GLY A 8 22.70 10.62 -19.53
CA GLY A 8 21.51 10.90 -18.75
C GLY A 8 20.21 10.95 -19.57
N ARG A 9 20.27 11.38 -20.83
CA ARG A 9 19.08 11.38 -21.71
C ARG A 9 18.67 9.98 -22.15
N MET A 10 19.65 9.13 -22.39
CA MET A 10 19.38 7.73 -22.73
C MET A 10 18.87 6.97 -21.50
N LEU A 11 19.41 7.24 -20.31
CA LEU A 11 18.87 6.70 -19.06
C LEU A 11 17.39 7.05 -18.89
N LEU A 12 17.02 8.33 -19.08
CA LEU A 12 15.62 8.77 -18.99
C LEU A 12 14.71 7.93 -19.89
N ARG A 13 15.06 7.78 -21.16
CA ARG A 13 14.28 6.96 -22.10
C ARG A 13 14.17 5.49 -21.69
N LEU A 14 15.24 4.92 -21.15
CA LEU A 14 15.21 3.54 -20.66
C LEU A 14 14.35 3.41 -19.41
N THR A 15 14.36 4.42 -18.54
CA THR A 15 13.49 4.45 -17.34
C THR A 15 12.02 4.63 -17.70
N GLU A 16 11.68 5.48 -18.69
CA GLU A 16 10.32 5.61 -19.25
C GLU A 16 9.81 4.26 -19.79
N ALA A 17 10.65 3.56 -20.52
CA ALA A 17 10.32 2.24 -21.07
C ALA A 17 10.14 1.19 -19.97
N ALA A 18 11.01 1.18 -18.96
CA ALA A 18 10.91 0.33 -17.80
C ALA A 18 9.59 0.53 -17.04
N MET A 19 9.23 1.81 -16.82
CA MET A 19 7.98 2.17 -16.15
C MET A 19 6.76 1.76 -16.99
N THR A 20 6.80 2.00 -18.31
CA THR A 20 5.72 1.61 -19.22
C THR A 20 5.50 0.10 -19.21
N TRP A 21 6.58 -0.69 -19.26
CA TRP A 21 6.50 -2.14 -19.25
C TRP A 21 6.04 -2.68 -17.89
N LEU A 22 6.48 -2.08 -16.78
CA LEU A 22 6.00 -2.41 -15.45
C LEU A 22 4.51 -2.10 -15.31
N ARG A 23 4.02 -0.97 -15.84
CA ARG A 23 2.60 -0.60 -15.86
C ARG A 23 1.77 -1.63 -16.64
N THR A 24 2.23 -2.04 -17.81
CA THR A 24 1.57 -3.07 -18.64
C THR A 24 1.42 -4.40 -17.88
N ASN A 25 2.38 -4.72 -17.00
CA ASN A 25 2.42 -5.96 -16.25
C ASN A 25 2.05 -5.80 -14.75
N GLN A 26 1.57 -4.62 -14.34
CA GLN A 26 1.25 -4.31 -12.93
C GLN A 26 0.31 -5.33 -12.30
N ARG A 27 -0.78 -5.69 -12.98
CA ARG A 27 -1.74 -6.70 -12.50
C ARG A 27 -1.10 -8.07 -12.30
N THR A 28 -0.20 -8.46 -13.19
CA THR A 28 0.56 -9.72 -13.06
C THR A 28 1.38 -9.71 -11.78
N VAL A 29 2.10 -8.62 -11.50
CA VAL A 29 2.90 -8.47 -10.27
C VAL A 29 2.01 -8.46 -9.03
N ASN A 30 0.90 -7.72 -9.06
CA ASN A 30 -0.06 -7.69 -7.95
C ASN A 30 -0.63 -9.08 -7.64
N ASN A 31 -0.99 -9.86 -8.67
CA ASN A 31 -1.53 -11.20 -8.50
C ASN A 31 -0.51 -12.23 -7.96
N LEU A 32 0.78 -11.95 -8.04
CA LEU A 32 1.84 -12.79 -7.46
C LEU A 32 2.07 -12.50 -5.97
N ASN A 33 1.56 -11.37 -5.47
CA ASN A 33 1.73 -10.99 -4.08
C ASN A 33 0.83 -11.86 -3.18
N VAL A 34 1.46 -12.75 -2.40
CA VAL A 34 0.78 -13.75 -1.56
C VAL A 34 1.20 -13.69 -0.11
N PHE A 35 2.21 -12.93 0.22
CA PHE A 35 2.81 -12.98 1.54
C PHE A 35 3.00 -11.59 2.16
N PRO A 36 2.71 -11.49 3.47
CA PRO A 36 2.02 -12.45 4.36
C PRO A 36 0.50 -12.43 4.16
N VAL A 37 -0.07 -11.32 3.76
CA VAL A 37 -1.45 -11.15 3.32
C VAL A 37 -1.43 -10.86 1.83
N PRO A 38 -2.27 -11.48 1.01
CA PRO A 38 -2.34 -11.18 -0.42
C PRO A 38 -3.02 -9.82 -0.66
N ASP A 39 -2.34 -8.74 -0.27
CA ASP A 39 -2.79 -7.36 -0.44
C ASP A 39 -2.74 -6.89 -1.90
N GLY A 40 -2.00 -7.62 -2.74
CA GLY A 40 -1.99 -7.41 -4.18
C GLY A 40 -1.47 -6.04 -4.60
N ASP A 41 -0.62 -5.40 -3.81
CA ASP A 41 -0.19 -4.01 -4.03
C ASP A 41 1.26 -3.84 -4.50
N THR A 42 2.06 -4.92 -4.54
CA THR A 42 3.49 -4.89 -4.90
C THR A 42 3.74 -4.17 -6.22
N GLY A 43 3.00 -4.50 -7.28
CA GLY A 43 3.14 -3.87 -8.59
C GLY A 43 2.75 -2.39 -8.56
N THR A 44 1.73 -2.03 -7.78
CA THR A 44 1.29 -0.65 -7.57
C THR A 44 2.37 0.16 -6.85
N ASN A 45 2.90 -0.35 -5.75
CA ASN A 45 3.95 0.31 -4.97
C ASN A 45 5.22 0.53 -5.79
N MET A 46 5.66 -0.48 -6.55
CA MET A 46 6.82 -0.36 -7.43
C MET A 46 6.58 0.64 -8.56
N LEU A 47 5.39 0.67 -9.16
CA LEU A 47 5.03 1.61 -10.22
C LEU A 47 5.02 3.06 -9.71
N LEU A 48 4.39 3.33 -8.57
CA LEU A 48 4.35 4.66 -7.96
C LEU A 48 5.75 5.16 -7.58
N THR A 49 6.61 4.27 -7.07
CA THR A 49 8.01 4.56 -6.80
C THR A 49 8.78 4.94 -8.07
N MET A 50 8.56 4.21 -9.18
CA MET A 50 9.18 4.53 -10.49
C MET A 50 8.64 5.82 -11.10
N GLN A 51 7.36 6.13 -10.91
CA GLN A 51 6.76 7.39 -11.36
C GLN A 51 7.40 8.60 -10.66
N ALA A 52 7.58 8.53 -9.34
CA ALA A 52 8.26 9.57 -8.58
C ALA A 52 9.73 9.73 -9.02
N ALA A 53 10.43 8.62 -9.25
CA ALA A 53 11.79 8.59 -9.76
C ALA A 53 11.90 9.30 -11.13
N LEU A 54 11.00 8.99 -12.04
CA LEU A 54 10.98 9.55 -13.39
C LEU A 54 10.70 11.06 -13.37
N LYS A 55 9.69 11.49 -12.61
CA LYS A 55 9.32 12.89 -12.42
C LYS A 55 10.51 13.76 -11.97
N GLU A 56 11.31 13.24 -11.04
CA GLU A 56 12.47 13.96 -10.52
C GLU A 56 13.59 14.09 -11.58
N VAL A 57 13.83 13.06 -12.40
CA VAL A 57 14.82 13.12 -13.50
C VAL A 57 14.38 14.08 -14.60
N GLU A 58 13.10 14.04 -14.99
CA GLU A 58 12.54 14.93 -16.01
C GLU A 58 12.71 16.40 -15.63
N SER A 59 12.55 16.73 -14.34
CA SER A 59 12.68 18.11 -13.85
C SER A 59 14.10 18.69 -13.99
N ARG A 60 15.14 17.85 -14.19
CA ARG A 60 16.56 18.27 -14.08
C ARG A 60 17.34 18.29 -15.38
N GLU A 61 16.75 17.93 -16.52
CA GLU A 61 17.36 17.96 -17.88
C GLU A 61 18.91 17.85 -17.92
N THR A 62 19.50 16.75 -17.47
CA THR A 62 20.96 16.58 -17.42
C THR A 62 21.46 15.52 -18.40
N ARG A 63 22.64 15.76 -19.02
CA ARG A 63 23.31 14.75 -19.84
C ARG A 63 24.28 13.88 -19.04
N ALA A 64 24.76 14.37 -17.89
CA ALA A 64 25.67 13.60 -17.06
C ALA A 64 24.92 12.46 -16.37
N ILE A 65 25.35 11.21 -16.60
CA ILE A 65 24.67 10.01 -16.08
C ILE A 65 24.61 10.02 -14.56
N GLY A 66 25.67 10.41 -13.87
CA GLY A 66 25.71 10.47 -12.41
C GLY A 66 24.67 11.43 -11.83
N LYS A 67 24.49 12.61 -12.44
CA LYS A 67 23.46 13.58 -12.04
C LYS A 67 22.05 13.07 -12.30
N ALA A 68 21.83 12.39 -13.42
CA ALA A 68 20.54 11.80 -13.77
C ALA A 68 20.19 10.65 -12.81
N LEU A 69 21.15 9.78 -12.51
CA LEU A 69 20.97 8.68 -11.55
C LEU A 69 20.74 9.19 -10.13
N HIS A 70 21.43 10.27 -9.72
CA HIS A 70 21.19 10.88 -8.42
C HIS A 70 19.76 11.43 -8.30
N ALA A 71 19.26 12.12 -9.34
CA ALA A 71 17.88 12.59 -9.37
C ALA A 71 16.88 11.43 -9.33
N LEU A 72 17.11 10.39 -10.13
CA LEU A 72 16.29 9.18 -10.18
C LEU A 72 16.24 8.47 -8.82
N ALA A 73 17.39 8.30 -8.18
CA ALA A 73 17.48 7.68 -6.86
C ALA A 73 16.80 8.52 -5.77
N HIS A 74 16.92 9.85 -5.85
CA HIS A 74 16.24 10.77 -4.94
C HIS A 74 14.72 10.68 -5.10
N GLY A 75 14.21 10.76 -6.33
CA GLY A 75 12.77 10.62 -6.58
C GLY A 75 12.22 9.26 -6.20
N ALA A 76 12.98 8.16 -6.47
CA ALA A 76 12.61 6.83 -6.01
C ALA A 76 12.53 6.74 -4.49
N LEU A 77 13.47 7.37 -3.78
CA LEU A 77 13.53 7.37 -2.32
C LEU A 77 12.34 8.13 -1.70
N MET A 78 12.06 9.32 -2.21
CA MET A 78 10.95 10.16 -1.73
C MET A 78 9.59 9.53 -2.01
N GLY A 79 9.42 8.95 -3.20
CA GLY A 79 8.19 8.27 -3.62
C GLY A 79 8.09 6.80 -3.23
N ALA A 80 9.01 6.27 -2.42
CA ALA A 80 9.02 4.86 -2.03
C ALA A 80 7.79 4.49 -1.21
N ARG A 81 7.05 3.47 -1.67
CA ARG A 81 5.85 2.96 -1.02
C ARG A 81 5.96 1.47 -0.75
N GLY A 82 5.53 1.05 0.43
CA GLY A 82 5.61 -0.33 0.87
C GLY A 82 7.06 -0.88 0.87
N ASN A 83 7.23 -2.12 1.31
CA ASN A 83 8.55 -2.75 1.35
C ASN A 83 9.20 -2.85 -0.05
N SER A 84 8.41 -3.19 -1.08
CA SER A 84 8.90 -3.36 -2.45
C SER A 84 9.42 -2.07 -3.05
N GLY A 85 8.72 -0.94 -2.82
CA GLY A 85 9.15 0.38 -3.27
C GLY A 85 10.40 0.87 -2.54
N VAL A 86 10.48 0.65 -1.22
CA VAL A 86 11.67 1.01 -0.43
C VAL A 86 12.89 0.22 -0.91
N ILE A 87 12.78 -1.11 -1.10
CA ILE A 87 13.90 -1.92 -1.59
C ILE A 87 14.31 -1.46 -3.00
N LEU A 88 13.34 -1.19 -3.89
CA LEU A 88 13.61 -0.66 -5.22
C LEU A 88 14.35 0.69 -5.15
N SER A 89 13.99 1.57 -4.24
CA SER A 89 14.68 2.84 -4.03
C SER A 89 16.14 2.65 -3.56
N GLN A 90 16.40 1.66 -2.71
CA GLN A 90 17.77 1.32 -2.28
C GLN A 90 18.61 0.75 -3.44
N LEU A 91 18.01 -0.04 -4.34
CA LEU A 91 18.69 -0.49 -5.56
C LEU A 91 19.12 0.71 -6.42
N TRP A 92 18.24 1.65 -6.68
CA TRP A 92 18.56 2.87 -7.42
C TRP A 92 19.60 3.74 -6.71
N ARG A 93 19.53 3.84 -5.39
CA ARG A 93 20.49 4.61 -4.58
C ARG A 93 21.90 4.02 -4.66
N GLY A 94 22.03 2.70 -4.55
CA GLY A 94 23.33 2.03 -4.72
C GLY A 94 23.89 2.22 -6.12
N PHE A 95 23.05 2.05 -7.12
CA PHE A 95 23.43 2.26 -8.52
C PHE A 95 23.91 3.68 -8.79
N ALA A 96 23.20 4.69 -8.28
CA ALA A 96 23.57 6.09 -8.40
C ALA A 96 24.91 6.42 -7.72
N ARG A 97 25.15 5.85 -6.55
CA ARG A 97 26.40 6.07 -5.78
C ARG A 97 27.62 5.57 -6.54
N ALA A 98 27.53 4.43 -7.20
CA ALA A 98 28.63 3.87 -8.00
C ALA A 98 29.04 4.78 -9.18
N LEU A 99 28.11 5.58 -9.71
CA LEU A 99 28.32 6.40 -10.89
C LEU A 99 28.28 7.92 -10.62
N GLU A 100 28.36 8.35 -9.38
CA GLU A 100 28.14 9.74 -8.95
C GLU A 100 28.93 10.78 -9.78
N GLN A 101 30.20 10.48 -10.10
CA GLN A 101 31.09 11.39 -10.83
C GLN A 101 31.10 11.12 -12.36
N SER A 102 30.32 10.16 -12.85
CA SER A 102 30.38 9.70 -14.23
C SER A 102 29.59 10.65 -15.15
N LYS A 103 30.17 10.92 -16.33
CA LYS A 103 29.48 11.64 -17.40
C LYS A 103 28.64 10.69 -18.26
N GLU A 104 29.15 9.51 -18.50
CA GLU A 104 28.57 8.44 -19.30
C GLU A 104 28.82 7.11 -18.60
N MET A 105 27.98 6.09 -18.87
CA MET A 105 28.10 4.75 -18.34
C MET A 105 28.50 3.79 -19.47
N ASP A 106 29.62 3.11 -19.30
CA ASP A 106 30.05 1.98 -20.13
C ASP A 106 29.73 0.63 -19.44
N ALA A 107 30.07 -0.49 -20.08
CA ALA A 107 29.78 -1.81 -19.55
C ALA A 107 30.41 -2.09 -18.15
N PRO A 108 31.69 -1.76 -17.90
CA PRO A 108 32.27 -1.88 -16.55
C PRO A 108 31.54 -1.04 -15.51
N ALA A 109 31.19 0.20 -15.83
CA ALA A 109 30.47 1.10 -14.93
C ALA A 109 29.05 0.58 -14.64
N PHE A 110 28.37 0.00 -15.63
CA PHE A 110 27.06 -0.62 -15.45
C PHE A 110 27.13 -1.81 -14.46
N VAL A 111 28.11 -2.69 -14.62
CA VAL A 111 28.34 -3.81 -13.70
C VAL A 111 28.60 -3.30 -12.29
N GLN A 112 29.45 -2.28 -12.13
CA GLN A 112 29.76 -1.69 -10.84
C GLN A 112 28.50 -1.07 -10.18
N GLY A 113 27.63 -0.46 -11.00
CA GLY A 113 26.31 0.03 -10.57
C GLY A 113 25.43 -1.08 -10.01
N LEU A 114 25.34 -2.22 -10.71
CA LEU A 114 24.52 -3.36 -10.27
C LEU A 114 25.06 -4.02 -8.99
N LEU A 115 26.38 -4.13 -8.85
CA LEU A 115 27.01 -4.66 -7.63
C LEU A 115 26.72 -3.78 -6.43
N GLU A 116 26.88 -2.45 -6.55
CA GLU A 116 26.62 -1.51 -5.48
C GLU A 116 25.12 -1.38 -5.17
N ALA A 117 24.25 -1.54 -6.18
CA ALA A 117 22.78 -1.61 -6.02
C ALA A 117 22.40 -2.79 -5.11
N ARG A 118 22.88 -4.00 -5.43
CA ARG A 118 22.71 -5.19 -4.60
C ARG A 118 23.15 -4.94 -3.16
N ASP A 119 24.39 -4.50 -2.98
CA ASP A 119 24.97 -4.33 -1.65
C ASP A 119 24.24 -3.30 -0.81
N THR A 120 23.73 -2.24 -1.46
CA THR A 120 22.95 -1.19 -0.79
C THR A 120 21.56 -1.73 -0.38
N ALA A 121 20.89 -2.49 -1.23
CA ALA A 121 19.60 -3.08 -0.91
C ALA A 121 19.71 -4.08 0.26
N TYR A 122 20.71 -4.95 0.26
CA TYR A 122 20.94 -5.90 1.37
C TYR A 122 21.24 -5.19 2.69
N ARG A 123 22.00 -4.09 2.67
CA ARG A 123 22.27 -3.27 3.89
C ARG A 123 21.04 -2.51 4.37
N GLY A 124 20.17 -2.13 3.46
CA GLY A 124 18.95 -1.36 3.77
C GLY A 124 17.84 -2.18 4.39
N VAL A 125 17.94 -3.51 4.37
CA VAL A 125 16.93 -4.43 4.94
C VAL A 125 17.49 -5.06 6.22
N GLY A 126 16.81 -4.84 7.35
CA GLY A 126 17.29 -5.32 8.65
C GLY A 126 17.41 -6.85 8.76
N GLN A 127 16.53 -7.58 8.08
CA GLN A 127 16.54 -9.05 7.98
C GLN A 127 16.33 -9.47 6.53
N PRO A 128 17.40 -9.60 5.72
CA PRO A 128 17.28 -10.03 4.33
C PRO A 128 16.75 -11.47 4.23
N VAL A 129 15.74 -11.67 3.39
CA VAL A 129 15.15 -13.00 3.12
C VAL A 129 15.49 -13.43 1.71
N GLU A 130 16.08 -14.64 1.57
CA GLU A 130 16.34 -15.24 0.27
C GLU A 130 15.05 -15.74 -0.39
N GLY A 131 15.03 -15.76 -1.72
CA GLY A 131 13.82 -16.07 -2.50
C GLY A 131 12.95 -14.84 -2.74
N THR A 132 13.51 -13.63 -2.60
CA THR A 132 12.82 -12.35 -2.79
C THR A 132 13.53 -11.49 -3.85
N ILE A 133 13.05 -10.26 -4.08
CA ILE A 133 13.70 -9.24 -4.93
C ILE A 133 15.19 -9.07 -4.61
N LEU A 134 15.61 -9.30 -3.36
CA LEU A 134 17.01 -9.24 -2.95
C LEU A 134 17.84 -10.34 -3.64
N THR A 135 17.35 -11.58 -3.64
CA THR A 135 17.99 -12.70 -4.35
C THR A 135 18.08 -12.41 -5.84
N VAL A 136 16.98 -11.91 -6.44
CA VAL A 136 16.96 -11.57 -7.87
C VAL A 136 18.01 -10.51 -8.18
N SER A 137 18.15 -9.47 -7.35
CA SER A 137 19.16 -8.41 -7.52
C SER A 137 20.60 -8.96 -7.40
N LYS A 138 20.83 -9.93 -6.50
CA LYS A 138 22.11 -10.61 -6.34
C LYS A 138 22.49 -11.40 -7.58
N ASP A 139 21.56 -12.18 -8.12
CA ASP A 139 21.79 -13.02 -9.29
C ASP A 139 22.00 -12.17 -10.56
N ILE A 140 21.28 -11.05 -10.69
CA ILE A 140 21.49 -10.05 -11.74
C ILE A 140 22.92 -9.52 -11.69
N ALA A 141 23.38 -9.08 -10.53
CA ALA A 141 24.73 -8.50 -10.36
C ALA A 141 25.82 -9.52 -10.67
N ALA A 142 25.66 -10.77 -10.21
CA ALA A 142 26.60 -11.85 -10.48
C ALA A 142 26.66 -12.21 -11.98
N ALA A 143 25.52 -12.25 -12.67
CA ALA A 143 25.47 -12.51 -14.10
C ALA A 143 26.08 -11.38 -14.94
N ALA A 144 25.88 -10.14 -14.53
CA ALA A 144 26.50 -8.97 -15.16
C ALA A 144 28.02 -8.99 -15.02
N GLU A 145 28.54 -9.29 -13.82
CA GLU A 145 29.96 -9.43 -13.55
C GLU A 145 30.59 -10.56 -14.41
N LYS A 146 29.91 -11.71 -14.48
CA LYS A 146 30.34 -12.82 -15.32
C LYS A 146 30.34 -12.44 -16.81
N ALA A 147 29.30 -11.80 -17.31
CA ALA A 147 29.23 -11.37 -18.70
C ALA A 147 30.39 -10.43 -19.07
N LEU A 148 30.75 -9.50 -18.18
CA LEU A 148 31.90 -8.62 -18.35
C LEU A 148 33.21 -9.41 -18.39
N ALA A 149 33.40 -10.37 -17.48
CA ALA A 149 34.57 -11.23 -17.42
C ALA A 149 34.68 -12.13 -18.68
N ASP A 150 33.55 -12.55 -19.24
CA ASP A 150 33.45 -13.36 -20.47
C ASP A 150 33.65 -12.52 -21.75
N GLY A 151 33.86 -11.17 -21.61
CA GLY A 151 34.25 -10.28 -22.71
C GLY A 151 33.13 -9.42 -23.27
N ALA A 152 32.00 -9.25 -22.56
CA ALA A 152 30.99 -8.28 -22.96
C ALA A 152 31.56 -6.84 -23.00
N THR A 153 31.27 -6.10 -24.06
CA THR A 153 31.85 -4.77 -24.33
C THR A 153 30.83 -3.63 -24.38
N SER A 154 29.54 -3.95 -24.32
CA SER A 154 28.45 -2.98 -24.42
C SER A 154 27.46 -3.13 -23.27
N ASN A 155 26.80 -2.02 -22.91
CA ASN A 155 25.72 -2.02 -21.94
C ASN A 155 24.56 -2.95 -22.37
N LEU A 156 24.34 -3.13 -23.67
CA LEU A 156 23.29 -4.03 -24.17
C LEU A 156 23.58 -5.47 -23.80
N GLU A 157 24.81 -5.95 -24.02
CA GLU A 157 25.22 -7.33 -23.66
C GLU A 157 25.10 -7.58 -22.16
N ILE A 158 25.46 -6.60 -21.32
CA ILE A 158 25.29 -6.68 -19.86
C ILE A 158 23.79 -6.72 -19.51
N LEU A 159 22.96 -5.86 -20.11
CA LEU A 159 21.52 -5.83 -19.87
C LEU A 159 20.83 -7.14 -20.28
N GLU A 160 21.21 -7.72 -21.43
CA GLU A 160 20.70 -9.02 -21.87
C GLU A 160 21.06 -10.15 -20.90
N ALA A 161 22.29 -10.16 -20.38
CA ALA A 161 22.70 -11.12 -19.36
C ALA A 161 21.93 -10.94 -18.06
N SER A 162 21.73 -9.69 -17.63
CA SER A 162 20.96 -9.31 -16.45
C SER A 162 19.49 -9.73 -16.53
N VAL A 163 18.83 -9.51 -17.67
CA VAL A 163 17.42 -9.91 -17.88
C VAL A 163 17.25 -11.41 -17.85
N ARG A 164 18.16 -12.18 -18.53
CA ARG A 164 18.12 -13.64 -18.48
C ARG A 164 18.32 -14.19 -17.05
N ALA A 165 19.23 -13.60 -16.30
CA ALA A 165 19.48 -13.99 -14.92
C ALA A 165 18.29 -13.63 -14.01
N ALA A 166 17.69 -12.46 -14.20
CA ALA A 166 16.51 -12.05 -13.47
C ALA A 166 15.34 -13.02 -13.66
N ASP A 167 15.05 -13.41 -14.91
CA ASP A 167 13.99 -14.38 -15.21
C ASP A 167 14.24 -15.74 -14.56
N ALA A 168 15.44 -16.28 -14.72
CA ALA A 168 15.82 -17.56 -14.10
C ALA A 168 15.79 -17.51 -12.58
N SER A 169 16.22 -16.40 -11.97
CA SER A 169 16.19 -16.19 -10.52
C SER A 169 14.77 -16.09 -10.00
N VAL A 170 13.89 -15.36 -10.68
CA VAL A 170 12.46 -15.26 -10.34
C VAL A 170 11.81 -16.64 -10.35
N GLU A 171 12.01 -17.44 -11.40
CA GLU A 171 11.47 -18.80 -11.48
C GLU A 171 12.01 -19.73 -10.38
N ASN A 172 13.18 -19.42 -9.81
CA ASN A 172 13.77 -20.19 -8.72
C ASN A 172 13.34 -19.75 -7.32
N THR A 173 12.67 -18.61 -7.16
CA THR A 173 12.26 -18.08 -5.84
C THR A 173 11.42 -19.06 -5.01
N PRO A 174 10.49 -19.88 -5.59
CA PRO A 174 9.74 -20.87 -4.82
C PRO A 174 10.59 -21.99 -4.23
N ASN A 175 11.79 -22.23 -4.77
CA ASN A 175 12.71 -23.21 -4.20
C ASN A 175 13.49 -22.67 -2.99
N LEU A 176 13.50 -21.36 -2.80
CA LEU A 176 14.22 -20.67 -1.73
C LEU A 176 13.29 -20.22 -0.60
N LEU A 177 12.03 -19.95 -0.90
CA LEU A 177 11.05 -19.47 0.06
C LEU A 177 9.80 -20.37 0.04
N ALA A 178 9.57 -21.09 1.13
CA ALA A 178 8.56 -22.15 1.22
C ALA A 178 7.14 -21.64 0.94
N VAL A 179 6.78 -20.46 1.44
CA VAL A 179 5.46 -19.87 1.23
C VAL A 179 5.12 -19.62 -0.25
N LEU A 180 6.11 -19.26 -1.07
CA LEU A 180 5.93 -19.09 -2.52
C LEU A 180 5.69 -20.45 -3.20
N LYS A 181 6.39 -21.49 -2.74
CA LYS A 181 6.22 -22.85 -3.24
C LYS A 181 4.84 -23.40 -2.91
N GLU A 182 4.38 -23.20 -1.70
CA GLU A 182 3.05 -23.62 -1.24
C GLU A 182 1.93 -22.90 -1.99
N ALA A 183 2.11 -21.59 -2.21
CA ALA A 183 1.17 -20.79 -2.99
C ALA A 183 1.25 -21.05 -4.52
N GLY A 184 2.27 -21.76 -5.00
CA GLY A 184 2.48 -22.04 -6.42
C GLY A 184 2.79 -20.79 -7.25
N VAL A 185 3.45 -19.78 -6.66
CA VAL A 185 3.79 -18.50 -7.29
C VAL A 185 5.27 -18.18 -7.13
N VAL A 186 5.74 -17.21 -7.91
CA VAL A 186 7.07 -16.61 -7.81
C VAL A 186 7.03 -15.32 -6.99
N ASP A 187 8.19 -14.81 -6.55
CA ASP A 187 8.27 -13.55 -5.82
C ASP A 187 7.78 -12.35 -6.66
N ALA A 188 6.81 -11.61 -6.14
CA ALA A 188 6.20 -10.47 -6.81
C ALA A 188 7.20 -9.32 -7.00
N GLY A 189 8.00 -8.99 -5.98
CA GLY A 189 9.01 -7.95 -6.04
C GLY A 189 10.11 -8.25 -7.05
N GLY A 190 10.60 -9.48 -7.08
CA GLY A 190 11.57 -9.98 -8.07
C GLY A 190 11.01 -9.94 -9.49
N LYS A 191 9.74 -10.32 -9.67
CA LYS A 191 9.07 -10.24 -10.99
C LYS A 191 8.90 -8.80 -11.45
N GLY A 192 8.60 -7.87 -10.53
CA GLY A 192 8.59 -6.44 -10.83
C GLY A 192 9.96 -5.91 -11.27
N LEU A 193 11.03 -6.32 -10.58
CA LEU A 193 12.41 -5.96 -10.97
C LEU A 193 12.79 -6.54 -12.35
N PHE A 194 12.40 -7.77 -12.64
CA PHE A 194 12.54 -8.36 -13.97
C PHE A 194 11.84 -7.50 -15.03
N PHE A 195 10.59 -7.10 -14.82
CA PHE A 195 9.86 -6.27 -15.80
C PHE A 195 10.50 -4.88 -16.00
N ILE A 196 11.09 -4.29 -14.97
CA ILE A 196 11.86 -3.04 -15.09
C ILE A 196 13.03 -3.23 -16.06
N LEU A 197 13.86 -4.27 -15.88
CA LEU A 197 15.00 -4.54 -16.75
C LEU A 197 14.58 -5.01 -18.15
N GLU A 198 13.54 -5.82 -18.25
CA GLU A 198 12.98 -6.26 -19.54
C GLU A 198 12.44 -5.06 -20.34
N GLY A 199 11.77 -4.09 -19.71
CA GLY A 199 11.31 -2.88 -20.35
C GLY A 199 12.45 -2.05 -20.95
N MET A 200 13.56 -1.93 -20.21
CA MET A 200 14.78 -1.30 -20.73
C MET A 200 15.34 -2.07 -21.94
N LEU A 201 15.39 -3.39 -21.87
CA LEU A 201 15.89 -4.24 -22.95
C LEU A 201 15.00 -4.15 -24.19
N ARG A 202 13.68 -4.17 -24.03
CA ARG A 202 12.71 -3.99 -25.11
C ARG A 202 12.91 -2.67 -25.85
N ALA A 203 13.08 -1.57 -25.12
CA ALA A 203 13.38 -0.27 -25.73
C ALA A 203 14.73 -0.26 -26.44
N ALA A 204 15.75 -0.90 -25.87
CA ALA A 204 17.08 -0.99 -26.46
C ALA A 204 17.09 -1.79 -27.78
N THR A 205 16.27 -2.82 -27.88
CA THR A 205 16.14 -3.72 -29.04
C THR A 205 15.00 -3.35 -29.99
N GLY A 206 14.19 -2.31 -29.66
CA GLY A 206 13.08 -1.86 -30.51
C GLY A 206 11.85 -2.77 -30.46
N GLN A 207 11.69 -3.50 -29.36
CA GLN A 207 10.50 -4.32 -29.13
C GLN A 207 9.35 -3.46 -28.58
N PRO A 208 8.07 -3.81 -28.85
CA PRO A 208 6.92 -3.07 -28.35
C PRO A 208 6.80 -3.17 -26.82
N LEU A 209 6.33 -2.09 -26.19
CA LEU A 209 6.10 -1.97 -24.75
C LEU A 209 4.62 -2.11 -24.37
N ASP A 210 3.75 -2.00 -25.36
CA ASP A 210 2.30 -2.14 -25.30
C ASP A 210 1.89 -3.41 -26.06
N VAL A 211 2.14 -4.56 -25.49
CA VAL A 211 1.51 -5.78 -26.01
C VAL A 211 0.08 -5.76 -25.51
N PRO A 212 -0.96 -5.74 -26.37
CA PRO A 212 -2.32 -5.85 -25.91
C PRO A 212 -2.50 -7.22 -25.27
N LEU A 213 -2.47 -7.28 -23.94
CA LEU A 213 -3.10 -8.37 -23.21
C LEU A 213 -4.58 -8.26 -23.55
N VAL A 214 -5.19 -9.39 -23.92
CA VAL A 214 -6.62 -9.51 -24.22
C VAL A 214 -7.39 -8.64 -23.23
N ALA A 215 -8.15 -7.68 -23.76
CA ALA A 215 -8.84 -6.65 -23.02
C ALA A 215 -9.78 -7.26 -21.97
N VAL A 216 -9.37 -7.21 -20.72
CA VAL A 216 -10.28 -7.18 -19.59
C VAL A 216 -10.36 -5.71 -19.19
N GLY A 217 -11.56 -5.13 -19.28
CA GLY A 217 -11.82 -3.70 -19.22
C GLY A 217 -11.04 -2.96 -18.15
N GLU A 218 -10.39 -1.87 -18.56
CA GLU A 218 -9.74 -0.91 -17.69
C GLU A 218 -10.80 -0.19 -16.85
N ILE A 219 -10.84 -0.48 -15.57
CA ILE A 219 -11.41 0.44 -14.58
C ILE A 219 -10.27 1.40 -14.24
N ASP A 220 -10.40 2.63 -14.72
CA ASP A 220 -9.42 3.71 -14.48
C ASP A 220 -9.57 4.23 -13.03
N PHE A 221 -8.84 3.63 -12.11
CA PHE A 221 -8.80 4.05 -10.69
C PHE A 221 -8.08 5.39 -10.46
N GLN A 222 -7.44 5.99 -11.45
CA GLN A 222 -6.79 7.30 -11.32
C GLN A 222 -7.79 8.48 -11.34
N ARG A 223 -9.08 8.25 -11.60
CA ARG A 223 -10.11 9.29 -11.53
C ARG A 223 -10.93 9.32 -10.25
N ILE A 224 -10.61 8.47 -9.28
CA ILE A 224 -11.26 8.45 -7.95
C ILE A 224 -10.29 8.96 -6.86
N GLY A 225 -9.22 9.65 -7.23
CA GLY A 225 -8.42 10.47 -6.32
C GLY A 225 -9.14 11.79 -6.12
N GLY A 226 -9.95 11.87 -5.07
CA GLY A 226 -10.78 13.02 -4.78
C GLY A 226 -9.97 14.31 -4.67
N VAL A 227 -10.27 15.25 -5.53
CA VAL A 227 -10.34 16.64 -5.13
C VAL A 227 -11.34 16.63 -3.98
N ALA A 228 -10.96 17.13 -2.80
CA ALA A 228 -11.90 17.40 -1.73
C ALA A 228 -12.94 18.38 -2.30
N GLU A 229 -14.03 17.86 -2.84
CA GLU A 229 -15.15 18.66 -3.31
C GLU A 229 -15.74 19.33 -2.06
N SER A 230 -15.81 20.65 -2.08
CA SER A 230 -16.50 21.39 -1.04
C SER A 230 -17.96 20.93 -1.04
N ILE A 231 -18.37 20.24 0.03
CA ILE A 231 -19.77 19.81 0.19
C ILE A 231 -20.62 21.08 0.20
N GLU A 232 -21.54 21.19 -0.75
CA GLU A 232 -22.50 22.30 -0.78
C GLU A 232 -23.45 22.18 0.41
N ALA A 233 -23.66 23.27 1.13
CA ALA A 233 -24.50 23.29 2.31
C ALA A 233 -25.91 22.78 1.99
N GLY A 234 -26.38 21.78 2.73
CA GLY A 234 -27.69 21.15 2.55
C GLY A 234 -27.74 20.01 1.55
N GLN A 235 -26.58 19.50 1.11
CA GLN A 235 -26.45 18.27 0.29
C GLN A 235 -25.80 17.18 1.14
N ASP A 236 -26.56 16.63 2.06
CA ASP A 236 -26.06 15.88 3.21
C ASP A 236 -25.78 14.40 2.91
N TRP A 237 -26.26 13.91 1.77
CA TRP A 237 -26.15 12.48 1.41
C TRP A 237 -25.48 12.28 0.07
N GLU A 238 -24.50 11.39 0.02
CA GLU A 238 -23.94 10.81 -1.20
C GLU A 238 -24.73 9.57 -1.59
N VAL A 239 -25.13 9.48 -2.86
CA VAL A 239 -25.86 8.35 -3.42
C VAL A 239 -25.15 7.89 -4.70
N ILE A 240 -24.64 6.67 -4.68
CA ILE A 240 -24.04 6.02 -5.85
C ILE A 240 -24.97 4.88 -6.29
N VAL A 241 -25.35 4.85 -7.56
CA VAL A 241 -26.18 3.81 -8.13
C VAL A 241 -25.54 3.23 -9.37
N ASP A 242 -25.26 1.92 -9.34
CA ASP A 242 -24.88 1.14 -10.51
C ASP A 242 -26.14 0.53 -11.13
N PHE A 243 -26.44 0.81 -12.38
CA PHE A 243 -27.62 0.28 -13.04
C PHE A 243 -27.36 -0.05 -14.51
N ARG A 244 -28.13 -1.01 -15.04
CA ARG A 244 -28.15 -1.36 -16.46
C ARG A 244 -29.31 -0.63 -17.12
N PRO A 245 -29.05 0.33 -18.03
CA PRO A 245 -30.12 1.02 -18.74
C PRO A 245 -31.00 0.06 -19.55
N ALA A 246 -32.32 0.27 -19.53
CA ALA A 246 -33.27 -0.53 -20.31
C ALA A 246 -33.19 -0.25 -21.83
N GLY A 247 -32.48 0.82 -22.22
CA GLY A 247 -32.28 1.23 -23.62
C GLY A 247 -31.12 2.22 -23.72
N ARG A 248 -30.99 2.90 -24.86
CA ARG A 248 -29.95 3.92 -25.05
C ARG A 248 -30.20 5.09 -24.10
N LEU A 249 -29.31 5.30 -23.15
CA LEU A 249 -29.36 6.41 -22.21
C LEU A 249 -28.65 7.65 -22.81
N GLU A 250 -29.34 8.78 -22.86
CA GLU A 250 -28.75 10.05 -23.27
C GLU A 250 -28.25 10.78 -22.01
N LEU A 251 -26.97 10.64 -21.71
CA LEU A 251 -26.36 11.12 -20.44
C LEU A 251 -26.61 12.60 -20.17
N LYS A 252 -26.64 13.43 -21.22
CA LYS A 252 -26.89 14.88 -21.07
C LYS A 252 -28.30 15.17 -20.53
N THR A 253 -29.31 14.50 -21.08
CA THR A 253 -30.71 14.63 -20.61
C THR A 253 -30.87 14.03 -19.23
N PHE A 254 -30.24 12.88 -19.00
CA PHE A 254 -30.24 12.19 -17.70
C PHE A 254 -29.61 13.06 -16.59
N ALA A 255 -28.46 13.74 -16.88
CA ALA A 255 -27.83 14.67 -15.97
C ALA A 255 -28.73 15.87 -15.63
N GLN A 256 -29.45 16.40 -16.64
CA GLN A 256 -30.38 17.54 -16.43
C GLN A 256 -31.58 17.16 -15.54
N GLU A 257 -32.07 15.93 -15.69
CA GLU A 257 -33.16 15.41 -14.85
C GLU A 257 -32.67 15.17 -13.40
N LEU A 258 -31.45 14.62 -13.22
CA LEU A 258 -30.85 14.42 -11.89
C LEU A 258 -30.48 15.73 -11.19
N ALA A 259 -30.14 16.78 -11.93
CA ALA A 259 -29.84 18.10 -11.36
C ALA A 259 -31.03 18.74 -10.62
N GLN A 260 -32.24 18.20 -10.77
CA GLN A 260 -33.41 18.60 -9.98
C GLN A 260 -33.47 17.89 -8.61
N LEU A 261 -32.70 16.80 -8.45
CA LEU A 261 -32.67 16.02 -7.21
C LEU A 261 -31.50 16.39 -6.31
N GLY A 262 -30.37 16.84 -6.90
CA GLY A 262 -29.17 17.13 -6.15
C GLY A 262 -28.03 17.72 -6.99
N THR A 263 -26.83 17.75 -6.41
CA THR A 263 -25.61 18.34 -6.97
C THR A 263 -24.48 17.33 -7.12
N SER A 264 -23.29 17.75 -7.52
CA SER A 264 -22.09 16.88 -7.68
C SER A 264 -22.33 15.63 -8.53
N ILE A 265 -23.08 15.78 -9.64
CA ILE A 265 -23.50 14.67 -10.48
C ILE A 265 -22.34 14.20 -11.36
N GLN A 266 -21.97 12.93 -11.23
CA GLN A 266 -20.93 12.28 -12.03
C GLN A 266 -21.42 10.96 -12.63
N PHE A 267 -20.85 10.56 -13.78
CA PHE A 267 -21.19 9.31 -14.47
C PHE A 267 -19.94 8.54 -14.86
N GLY A 268 -20.01 7.22 -14.71
CA GLY A 268 -19.06 6.27 -15.30
C GLY A 268 -19.83 5.23 -16.12
N GLU A 269 -19.33 4.87 -17.29
CA GLU A 269 -19.89 3.78 -18.12
C GLU A 269 -18.86 2.66 -18.29
N GLY A 270 -19.27 1.40 -18.10
CA GLY A 270 -18.46 0.21 -18.37
C GLY A 270 -19.32 -1.05 -18.37
N ASP A 271 -19.04 -1.99 -19.27
CA ASP A 271 -19.68 -3.31 -19.38
C ASP A 271 -21.23 -3.29 -19.41
N GLY A 272 -21.82 -2.24 -20.00
CA GLY A 272 -23.27 -2.08 -20.06
C GLY A 272 -23.91 -1.66 -18.73
N ILE A 273 -23.09 -1.23 -17.77
CA ILE A 273 -23.51 -0.65 -16.49
C ILE A 273 -23.16 0.83 -16.52
N VAL A 274 -24.09 1.65 -16.03
CA VAL A 274 -23.86 3.08 -15.76
C VAL A 274 -23.77 3.24 -14.24
N ARG A 275 -22.66 3.79 -13.76
CA ARG A 275 -22.50 4.29 -12.40
C ARG A 275 -22.89 5.75 -12.36
N MET A 276 -23.85 6.08 -11.52
CA MET A 276 -24.29 7.43 -11.25
C MET A 276 -23.92 7.80 -9.81
N HIS A 277 -23.32 8.98 -9.62
CA HIS A 277 -23.02 9.60 -8.35
C HIS A 277 -23.76 10.93 -8.24
N ILE A 278 -24.34 11.22 -7.09
CA ILE A 278 -25.07 12.45 -6.82
C ILE A 278 -25.06 12.77 -5.30
N HIS A 279 -24.93 14.05 -4.95
CA HIS A 279 -25.19 14.52 -3.59
C HIS A 279 -26.62 15.06 -3.50
N VAL A 280 -27.35 14.68 -2.45
CA VAL A 280 -28.76 15.05 -2.25
C VAL A 280 -29.05 15.54 -0.83
N PRO A 281 -30.12 16.35 -0.63
CA PRO A 281 -30.52 16.82 0.69
C PRO A 281 -31.00 15.68 1.60
N ASP A 282 -30.98 15.94 2.91
CA ASP A 282 -31.56 15.05 3.94
C ASP A 282 -33.01 14.67 3.58
N LYS A 283 -33.36 13.40 3.81
CA LYS A 283 -34.66 12.75 3.51
C LYS A 283 -34.97 12.58 2.02
N THR A 284 -34.03 12.80 1.12
CA THR A 284 -34.20 12.60 -0.32
C THR A 284 -33.26 11.54 -0.89
N GLU A 285 -32.48 10.86 -0.05
CA GLU A 285 -31.42 9.89 -0.38
C GLU A 285 -31.90 8.70 -1.25
N TYR A 286 -33.18 8.37 -1.19
CA TYR A 286 -33.76 7.30 -2.01
C TYR A 286 -34.27 7.76 -3.38
N GLN A 287 -34.45 9.06 -3.61
CA GLN A 287 -35.01 9.58 -4.86
C GLN A 287 -34.14 9.26 -6.10
N PRO A 288 -32.80 9.39 -6.06
CA PRO A 288 -31.94 9.01 -7.18
C PRO A 288 -32.03 7.54 -7.53
N ILE A 289 -32.22 6.68 -6.53
CA ILE A 289 -32.36 5.23 -6.73
C ILE A 289 -33.66 4.91 -7.46
N GLU A 290 -34.76 5.47 -7.02
CA GLU A 290 -36.06 5.30 -7.67
C GLU A 290 -36.04 5.87 -9.09
N PHE A 291 -35.32 6.97 -9.31
CA PHE A 291 -35.14 7.54 -10.64
C PHE A 291 -34.34 6.61 -11.55
N CYS A 292 -33.24 6.02 -11.09
CA CYS A 292 -32.45 5.03 -11.84
C CYS A 292 -33.27 3.77 -12.13
N LYS A 293 -34.13 3.29 -11.21
CA LYS A 293 -35.05 2.16 -11.44
C LYS A 293 -36.01 2.40 -12.60
N GLN A 294 -36.45 3.64 -12.81
CA GLN A 294 -37.32 3.97 -13.96
C GLN A 294 -36.57 3.92 -15.30
N LYS A 295 -35.26 4.10 -15.29
CA LYS A 295 -34.41 4.12 -16.48
C LYS A 295 -33.77 2.74 -16.79
N GLY A 296 -33.75 1.82 -15.81
CA GLY A 296 -33.13 0.50 -16.00
C GLY A 296 -33.19 -0.41 -14.76
N THR A 297 -32.37 -1.44 -14.76
CA THR A 297 -32.25 -2.38 -13.64
C THR A 297 -31.08 -1.95 -12.73
N VAL A 298 -31.37 -1.61 -11.49
CA VAL A 298 -30.35 -1.30 -10.47
C VAL A 298 -29.62 -2.57 -10.09
N VAL A 299 -28.29 -2.51 -10.08
CA VAL A 299 -27.38 -3.64 -9.79
C VAL A 299 -26.79 -3.48 -8.40
N ASN A 300 -26.37 -2.24 -8.04
CA ASN A 300 -25.78 -1.93 -6.75
C ASN A 300 -26.18 -0.52 -6.32
N VAL A 301 -26.22 -0.28 -5.00
CA VAL A 301 -26.51 1.04 -4.41
C VAL A 301 -25.58 1.22 -3.23
N HIS A 302 -24.96 2.41 -3.16
CA HIS A 302 -24.23 2.88 -1.99
C HIS A 302 -24.84 4.21 -1.57
N ILE A 303 -25.13 4.37 -0.29
CA ILE A 303 -25.67 5.60 0.29
C ILE A 303 -24.82 5.93 1.51
N GLU A 304 -24.32 7.14 1.58
CA GLU A 304 -23.49 7.61 2.68
C GLU A 304 -23.93 9.00 3.14
N ASN A 305 -23.95 9.20 4.46
CA ASN A 305 -24.25 10.51 5.04
C ASN A 305 -22.97 11.35 5.10
N LEU A 306 -22.87 12.36 4.26
CA LEU A 306 -21.71 13.25 4.20
C LEU A 306 -21.57 14.10 5.47
N MET A 307 -22.67 14.35 6.18
CA MET A 307 -22.63 15.08 7.46
C MET A 307 -22.03 14.23 8.58
N ASP A 308 -22.14 12.90 8.50
CA ASP A 308 -21.42 11.99 9.41
C ASP A 308 -19.92 12.02 9.13
N GLN A 309 -19.50 12.28 7.87
CA GLN A 309 -18.10 12.56 7.53
C GLN A 309 -17.66 13.97 7.98
N LEU A 310 -18.51 14.99 7.83
CA LEU A 310 -18.25 16.35 8.30
C LEU A 310 -18.44 16.52 9.82
N GLY A 311 -19.22 15.66 10.44
CA GLY A 311 -19.57 15.72 11.87
C GLY A 311 -18.42 15.46 12.83
N SER A 312 -17.23 15.19 12.32
CA SER A 312 -15.99 15.21 13.08
C SER A 312 -14.85 15.72 12.20
N VAL A 313 -14.68 17.03 12.12
CA VAL A 313 -13.34 17.58 11.99
C VAL A 313 -12.53 16.89 13.09
N LEU A 314 -11.61 16.02 12.70
CA LEU A 314 -10.68 15.40 13.63
C LEU A 314 -9.89 16.52 14.30
N GLU A 315 -10.37 17.01 15.45
CA GLU A 315 -9.64 17.99 16.25
C GLU A 315 -8.48 17.25 16.92
N LEU A 316 -7.32 17.34 16.28
CA LEU A 316 -6.07 16.93 16.91
C LEU A 316 -5.74 17.91 18.02
N ALA A 317 -5.37 17.41 19.19
CA ALA A 317 -5.00 18.27 20.31
C ALA A 317 -3.77 19.13 19.91
N PRO A 318 -3.82 20.46 20.12
CA PRO A 318 -2.70 21.33 19.77
C PRO A 318 -1.46 20.96 20.59
N LEU A 319 -0.37 20.68 19.89
CA LEU A 319 0.91 20.36 20.50
C LEU A 319 1.54 21.63 21.10
N LYS A 320 1.92 21.61 22.37
CA LYS A 320 2.61 22.70 23.05
C LYS A 320 4.10 22.65 22.77
N GLU A 321 4.76 23.81 22.83
CA GLU A 321 6.21 23.89 22.68
C GLU A 321 6.95 22.99 23.68
N GLY A 322 7.87 22.18 23.19
CA GLY A 322 8.66 21.24 24.01
C GLY A 322 8.00 19.88 24.27
N GLN A 323 6.77 19.67 23.86
CA GLN A 323 6.10 18.37 23.97
C GLN A 323 6.54 17.40 22.86
N LEU A 324 6.46 16.09 23.16
CA LEU A 324 6.68 15.04 22.18
C LEU A 324 5.48 14.97 21.20
N GLY A 325 5.78 15.11 19.90
CA GLY A 325 4.78 14.91 18.88
C GLY A 325 4.63 13.43 18.49
N VAL A 326 3.43 13.00 18.11
CA VAL A 326 3.18 11.67 17.57
C VAL A 326 2.55 11.78 16.19
N VAL A 327 3.17 11.13 15.21
CA VAL A 327 2.63 10.91 13.87
C VAL A 327 2.18 9.45 13.78
N ALA A 328 0.93 9.19 13.44
CA ALA A 328 0.43 7.83 13.26
C ALA A 328 -0.19 7.63 11.88
N VAL A 329 0.01 6.45 11.31
CA VAL A 329 -0.73 6.02 10.11
C VAL A 329 -2.02 5.34 10.57
N SER A 330 -3.13 5.68 9.93
CA SER A 330 -4.45 5.13 10.28
C SER A 330 -5.22 4.69 9.06
N ALA A 331 -5.83 3.50 9.14
CA ALA A 331 -6.73 2.96 8.15
C ALA A 331 -8.17 3.10 8.65
N GLY A 332 -8.93 3.97 8.02
CA GLY A 332 -10.34 4.19 8.34
C GLY A 332 -10.61 5.32 9.33
N PRO A 333 -11.75 5.98 9.18
CA PRO A 333 -12.08 7.20 9.94
C PRO A 333 -12.34 6.94 11.43
N GLY A 334 -12.86 5.78 11.79
CA GLY A 334 -13.11 5.43 13.19
C GLY A 334 -11.82 5.18 13.95
N MET A 335 -10.86 4.44 13.36
CA MET A 335 -9.53 4.25 13.94
C MET A 335 -8.80 5.57 14.11
N ALA A 336 -8.89 6.47 13.11
CA ALA A 336 -8.32 7.81 13.19
C ALA A 336 -8.88 8.62 14.37
N ARG A 337 -10.20 8.52 14.63
CA ARG A 337 -10.85 9.15 15.80
C ARG A 337 -10.32 8.61 17.13
N VAL A 338 -10.19 7.28 17.25
CA VAL A 338 -9.62 6.67 18.45
C VAL A 338 -8.22 7.22 18.71
N MET A 339 -7.35 7.24 17.69
CA MET A 339 -5.99 7.76 17.83
C MET A 339 -5.95 9.26 18.14
N ALA A 340 -6.86 10.05 17.55
CA ALA A 340 -6.98 11.47 17.86
C ALA A 340 -7.34 11.72 19.33
N THR A 341 -8.27 10.94 19.90
CA THR A 341 -8.65 11.05 21.32
C THR A 341 -7.50 10.64 22.26
N LEU A 342 -6.58 9.79 21.80
CA LEU A 342 -5.39 9.38 22.55
C LEU A 342 -4.21 10.36 22.41
N GLY A 343 -4.40 11.47 21.69
CA GLY A 343 -3.42 12.57 21.66
C GLY A 343 -2.40 12.48 20.54
N VAL A 344 -2.70 11.78 19.45
CA VAL A 344 -1.87 11.83 18.24
C VAL A 344 -1.80 13.26 17.70
N SER A 345 -0.62 13.71 17.25
CA SER A 345 -0.39 15.08 16.79
C SER A 345 -0.58 15.28 15.29
N ALA A 346 -0.38 14.21 14.51
CA ALA A 346 -0.68 14.17 13.08
C ALA A 346 -1.08 12.76 12.66
N LEU A 347 -2.08 12.67 11.77
CA LEU A 347 -2.56 11.43 11.19
C LEU A 347 -2.26 11.42 9.69
N ILE A 348 -1.80 10.28 9.21
CA ILE A 348 -1.60 10.00 7.80
C ILE A 348 -2.60 8.90 7.43
N GLU A 349 -3.45 9.17 6.46
CA GLU A 349 -4.30 8.12 5.92
C GLU A 349 -3.45 7.07 5.20
N GLY A 350 -3.66 5.81 5.56
CA GLY A 350 -2.92 4.71 4.99
C GLY A 350 -3.26 3.38 5.63
N GLY A 351 -2.88 2.30 4.99
CA GLY A 351 -3.17 0.94 5.46
C GLY A 351 -2.62 -0.09 4.50
N GLN A 352 -3.24 -1.26 4.44
CA GLN A 352 -2.74 -2.44 3.74
C GLN A 352 -2.47 -2.21 2.24
N THR A 353 -3.36 -1.51 1.54
CA THR A 353 -3.23 -1.27 0.08
C THR A 353 -2.93 0.19 -0.28
N MET A 354 -2.94 1.10 0.70
CA MET A 354 -2.64 2.52 0.54
C MET A 354 -1.45 2.89 1.43
N ASN A 355 -0.26 2.42 1.04
CA ASN A 355 0.94 2.72 1.80
C ASN A 355 1.37 4.18 1.56
N PRO A 356 1.48 5.04 2.60
CA PRO A 356 2.03 6.38 2.46
C PRO A 356 3.48 6.31 1.96
N SER A 357 3.90 7.31 1.20
CA SER A 357 5.28 7.42 0.75
C SER A 357 6.20 7.87 1.89
N THR A 358 7.50 7.69 1.72
CA THR A 358 8.51 8.26 2.62
C THR A 358 8.34 9.78 2.73
N GLU A 359 8.00 10.46 1.63
CA GLU A 359 7.74 11.90 1.57
C GLU A 359 6.52 12.30 2.40
N ASP A 360 5.41 11.55 2.31
CA ASP A 360 4.19 11.82 3.08
C ASP A 360 4.48 11.76 4.59
N ILE A 361 5.22 10.74 5.03
CA ILE A 361 5.60 10.57 6.44
C ILE A 361 6.56 11.67 6.89
N LEU A 362 7.59 11.97 6.07
CA LEU A 362 8.55 13.02 6.37
C LEU A 362 7.87 14.39 6.46
N ALA A 363 6.97 14.71 5.54
CA ALA A 363 6.23 15.96 5.55
C ALA A 363 5.38 16.11 6.81
N ALA A 364 4.71 15.04 7.27
CA ALA A 364 3.94 15.05 8.51
C ALA A 364 4.83 15.26 9.74
N VAL A 365 6.00 14.63 9.79
CA VAL A 365 6.98 14.82 10.86
C VAL A 365 7.50 16.27 10.88
N GLU A 366 7.91 16.80 9.72
CA GLU A 366 8.49 18.16 9.63
C GLU A 366 7.44 19.26 9.91
N ALA A 367 6.17 19.01 9.64
CA ALA A 367 5.07 19.96 9.89
C ALA A 367 4.78 20.18 11.39
N LEU A 368 5.15 19.26 12.28
CA LEU A 368 4.88 19.40 13.71
C LEU A 368 5.76 20.50 14.33
N PRO A 369 5.23 21.32 15.25
CA PRO A 369 5.96 22.41 15.91
C PRO A 369 6.85 21.91 17.07
N THR A 370 7.55 20.81 16.90
CA THR A 370 8.46 20.20 17.88
C THR A 370 9.63 19.55 17.20
N ASP A 371 10.77 19.45 17.91
CA ASP A 371 11.99 18.77 17.43
C ASP A 371 12.05 17.30 17.79
N GLN A 372 11.10 16.78 18.58
CA GLN A 372 11.05 15.40 19.04
C GLN A 372 9.74 14.74 18.64
N VAL A 373 9.80 13.71 17.80
CA VAL A 373 8.63 13.08 17.19
C VAL A 373 8.70 11.55 17.32
N ILE A 374 7.58 10.94 17.65
CA ILE A 374 7.36 9.49 17.60
C ILE A 374 6.53 9.17 16.35
N VAL A 375 6.88 8.12 15.63
CA VAL A 375 6.13 7.65 14.46
C VAL A 375 5.60 6.25 14.74
N LEU A 376 4.28 6.08 14.53
CA LEU A 376 3.55 4.80 14.61
C LEU A 376 3.10 4.37 13.20
N PRO A 377 3.80 3.45 12.54
CA PRO A 377 3.45 3.00 11.19
C PRO A 377 2.16 2.18 11.13
N ASN A 378 1.85 1.42 12.17
CA ASN A 378 0.66 0.58 12.33
C ASN A 378 0.41 -0.44 11.19
N ASN A 379 1.41 -0.67 10.38
CA ASN A 379 1.42 -1.65 9.31
C ASN A 379 2.88 -2.00 8.96
N LYS A 380 3.17 -3.30 8.80
CA LYS A 380 4.53 -3.78 8.46
C LYS A 380 5.05 -3.28 7.11
N ASN A 381 4.16 -3.05 6.13
CA ASN A 381 4.54 -2.53 4.81
C ASN A 381 5.00 -1.06 4.87
N ILE A 382 4.58 -0.33 5.91
CA ILE A 382 4.88 1.09 6.11
C ILE A 382 6.13 1.29 6.96
N LEU A 383 6.51 0.29 7.77
CA LEU A 383 7.63 0.39 8.72
C LEU A 383 8.95 0.82 8.07
N MET A 384 9.26 0.29 6.89
CA MET A 384 10.51 0.66 6.17
C MET A 384 10.47 2.12 5.70
N ALA A 385 9.33 2.58 5.17
CA ALA A 385 9.17 3.97 4.75
C ALA A 385 9.25 4.94 5.95
N ALA A 386 8.66 4.55 7.11
CA ALA A 386 8.74 5.32 8.34
C ALA A 386 10.19 5.45 8.87
N LYS A 387 10.96 4.36 8.88
CA LYS A 387 12.38 4.37 9.25
C LYS A 387 13.20 5.25 8.31
N GLN A 388 12.92 5.15 7.00
CA GLN A 388 13.60 5.98 6.01
C GLN A 388 13.27 7.47 6.18
N ALA A 389 12.02 7.83 6.46
CA ALA A 389 11.61 9.19 6.77
C ALA A 389 12.30 9.72 8.03
N ALA A 390 12.40 8.89 9.08
CA ALA A 390 13.10 9.24 10.32
C ALA A 390 14.60 9.53 10.09
N GLU A 391 15.29 8.74 9.25
CA GLU A 391 16.70 8.98 8.89
C GLU A 391 16.90 10.26 8.08
N MET A 392 15.88 10.72 7.34
CA MET A 392 15.96 11.92 6.49
C MET A 392 15.52 13.18 7.21
N SER A 393 14.81 13.06 8.33
CA SER A 393 14.33 14.19 9.11
C SER A 393 15.48 14.96 9.77
N GLY A 394 15.32 16.28 9.86
CA GLY A 394 16.18 17.15 10.66
C GLY A 394 15.88 17.09 12.17
N LYS A 395 14.81 16.39 12.58
CA LYS A 395 14.35 16.26 13.95
C LYS A 395 14.83 14.96 14.60
N GLN A 396 14.65 14.85 15.93
CA GLN A 396 14.85 13.59 16.65
C GLN A 396 13.59 12.74 16.51
N VAL A 397 13.67 11.68 15.71
CA VAL A 397 12.53 10.82 15.40
C VAL A 397 12.74 9.42 15.95
N ALA A 398 11.81 8.93 16.75
CA ALA A 398 11.74 7.53 17.18
C ALA A 398 10.61 6.82 16.42
N VAL A 399 10.91 5.71 15.75
CA VAL A 399 9.92 4.87 15.08
C VAL A 399 9.63 3.68 15.98
N ILE A 400 8.40 3.58 16.48
CA ILE A 400 7.92 2.40 17.20
C ILE A 400 7.42 1.40 16.16
N SER A 401 7.95 0.19 16.19
CA SER A 401 7.73 -0.80 15.12
C SER A 401 6.35 -1.48 15.22
N THR A 402 5.27 -0.68 15.36
CA THR A 402 3.89 -1.17 15.35
C THR A 402 3.54 -1.72 13.97
N THR A 403 3.00 -2.93 13.92
CA THR A 403 2.63 -3.63 12.69
C THR A 403 1.13 -3.75 12.50
N SER A 404 0.34 -3.38 13.52
CA SER A 404 -1.12 -3.37 13.48
C SER A 404 -1.71 -2.13 14.16
N MET A 405 -2.96 -1.83 13.87
CA MET A 405 -3.69 -0.71 14.49
C MET A 405 -3.84 -0.89 16.02
N PRO A 406 -4.21 -2.08 16.54
CA PRO A 406 -4.26 -2.32 17.99
C PRO A 406 -2.93 -2.04 18.69
N GLN A 407 -1.80 -2.49 18.12
CA GLN A 407 -0.48 -2.18 18.68
C GLN A 407 -0.22 -0.68 18.75
N GLY A 408 -0.63 0.09 17.73
CA GLY A 408 -0.52 1.54 17.73
C GLY A 408 -1.38 2.21 18.80
N ILE A 409 -2.58 1.71 19.02
CA ILE A 409 -3.50 2.20 20.07
C ILE A 409 -2.91 1.94 21.46
N ALA A 410 -2.46 0.72 21.73
CA ALA A 410 -1.82 0.37 23.01
C ALA A 410 -0.56 1.21 23.27
N ALA A 411 0.27 1.41 22.25
CA ALA A 411 1.40 2.31 22.35
C ALA A 411 0.97 3.74 22.73
N LEU A 412 -0.09 4.28 22.10
CA LEU A 412 -0.59 5.62 22.38
C LEU A 412 -1.13 5.81 23.79
N ILE A 413 -1.73 4.78 24.40
CA ILE A 413 -2.21 4.82 25.79
C ILE A 413 -1.03 5.10 26.75
N ASN A 414 0.17 4.66 26.40
CA ASN A 414 1.39 4.88 27.18
C ASN A 414 2.21 6.09 26.70
N HIS A 415 1.65 6.92 25.82
CA HIS A 415 2.30 8.15 25.38
C HIS A 415 2.31 9.21 26.50
N ASN A 416 3.51 9.70 26.84
CA ASN A 416 3.66 10.84 27.74
C ASN A 416 4.18 12.07 26.92
N PRO A 417 3.31 13.04 26.62
CA PRO A 417 3.72 14.20 25.80
C PRO A 417 4.79 15.08 26.47
N ASP A 418 4.86 15.09 27.79
CA ASP A 418 5.85 15.87 28.57
C ASP A 418 7.07 15.02 28.97
N GLY A 419 7.16 13.76 28.49
CA GLY A 419 8.22 12.81 28.77
C GLY A 419 9.49 13.05 27.94
N ARG A 420 10.51 12.24 28.16
CA ARG A 420 11.71 12.19 27.33
C ARG A 420 11.50 11.21 26.17
N LEU A 421 11.93 11.57 24.97
CA LEU A 421 11.71 10.76 23.77
C LEU A 421 12.10 9.30 23.96
N ALA A 422 13.29 9.02 24.49
CA ALA A 422 13.77 7.64 24.65
C ALA A 422 12.93 6.84 25.67
N GLU A 423 12.60 7.44 26.82
CA GLU A 423 11.84 6.78 27.88
C GLU A 423 10.38 6.53 27.44
N THR A 424 9.77 7.51 26.77
CA THR A 424 8.41 7.37 26.23
C THR A 424 8.36 6.33 25.11
N ALA A 425 9.33 6.33 24.19
CA ALA A 425 9.40 5.34 23.12
C ALA A 425 9.60 3.91 23.64
N GLU A 426 10.37 3.74 24.73
CA GLU A 426 10.55 2.45 25.41
C GLU A 426 9.23 1.97 26.01
N ALA A 427 8.55 2.81 26.82
CA ALA A 427 7.26 2.47 27.42
C ALA A 427 6.18 2.14 26.37
N MET A 428 6.12 2.92 25.28
CA MET A 428 5.20 2.64 24.17
C MET A 428 5.55 1.33 23.43
N THR A 429 6.85 1.00 23.36
CA THR A 429 7.31 -0.26 22.74
C THR A 429 6.98 -1.46 23.61
N GLU A 430 7.09 -1.35 24.92
CA GLU A 430 6.67 -2.40 25.86
C GLU A 430 5.16 -2.64 25.77
N ALA A 431 4.36 -1.58 25.81
CA ALA A 431 2.91 -1.68 25.76
C ALA A 431 2.39 -2.35 24.48
N MET A 432 2.97 -2.05 23.31
CA MET A 432 2.54 -2.69 22.06
C MET A 432 2.80 -4.20 22.01
N GLN A 433 3.77 -4.71 22.81
CA GLN A 433 4.11 -6.14 22.84
C GLN A 433 3.14 -6.96 23.67
N GLU A 434 2.38 -6.34 24.56
CA GLU A 434 1.38 -7.00 25.41
C GLU A 434 0.07 -7.27 24.66
N VAL A 435 -0.14 -6.62 23.50
CA VAL A 435 -1.36 -6.72 22.70
C VAL A 435 -1.25 -7.83 21.67
N ARG A 436 -2.21 -8.75 21.67
CA ARG A 436 -2.43 -9.72 20.60
C ARG A 436 -3.39 -9.11 19.59
N SER A 437 -2.96 -9.03 18.33
CA SER A 437 -3.71 -8.39 17.26
C SER A 437 -4.27 -9.40 16.28
N GLY A 438 -5.57 -9.42 16.11
CA GLY A 438 -6.27 -10.29 15.18
C GLY A 438 -6.91 -9.52 14.03
N GLU A 439 -6.89 -10.10 12.84
CA GLU A 439 -7.46 -9.52 11.63
C GLU A 439 -8.33 -10.53 10.89
N LEU A 440 -9.53 -10.12 10.49
CA LEU A 440 -10.44 -10.94 9.71
C LEU A 440 -10.72 -10.25 8.38
N THR A 441 -10.47 -10.96 7.29
CA THR A 441 -10.68 -10.47 5.92
C THR A 441 -11.19 -11.58 5.01
N ARG A 442 -11.54 -11.25 3.76
CA ARG A 442 -12.02 -12.24 2.79
C ARG A 442 -10.93 -12.66 1.83
N ALA A 443 -10.79 -13.97 1.64
CA ALA A 443 -9.83 -14.53 0.71
C ALA A 443 -10.14 -14.12 -0.73
N SER A 444 -9.17 -13.51 -1.40
CA SER A 444 -9.27 -13.09 -2.81
C SER A 444 -9.08 -14.24 -3.81
N ARG A 445 -8.65 -15.42 -3.35
CA ARG A 445 -8.42 -16.62 -4.17
C ARG A 445 -8.38 -17.88 -3.31
N SER A 446 -8.50 -19.04 -3.99
CA SER A 446 -8.33 -20.33 -3.33
C SER A 446 -6.86 -20.73 -3.29
N VAL A 447 -6.36 -21.09 -2.10
CA VAL A 447 -4.95 -21.45 -1.87
C VAL A 447 -4.83 -22.37 -0.65
N LEU A 448 -3.76 -23.16 -0.58
CA LEU A 448 -3.38 -23.92 0.62
C LEU A 448 -2.24 -23.17 1.32
N ILE A 449 -2.44 -22.73 2.56
CA ILE A 449 -1.44 -22.01 3.38
C ILE A 449 -1.27 -22.78 4.68
N GLU A 450 -0.05 -23.21 4.99
CA GLU A 450 0.31 -23.92 6.25
C GLU A 450 -0.63 -25.10 6.58
N GLY A 451 -1.12 -25.80 5.55
CA GLY A 451 -2.05 -26.92 5.70
C GLY A 451 -3.53 -26.54 5.86
N ILE A 452 -3.86 -25.26 5.90
CA ILE A 452 -5.24 -24.73 5.92
C ILE A 452 -5.70 -24.48 4.50
N GLN A 453 -6.80 -25.12 4.09
CA GLN A 453 -7.40 -24.88 2.79
C GLN A 453 -8.27 -23.62 2.83
N VAL A 454 -7.87 -22.61 2.10
CA VAL A 454 -8.60 -21.36 1.91
C VAL A 454 -9.33 -21.42 0.58
N ARG A 455 -10.60 -21.03 0.54
CA ARG A 455 -11.39 -20.86 -0.69
C ARG A 455 -11.66 -19.38 -0.91
N GLU A 456 -11.70 -18.99 -2.18
CA GLU A 456 -12.09 -17.62 -2.57
C GLU A 456 -13.44 -17.23 -1.95
N GLY A 457 -13.49 -16.03 -1.35
CA GLY A 457 -14.67 -15.49 -0.66
C GLY A 457 -14.84 -15.93 0.79
N GLN A 458 -14.12 -16.95 1.28
CA GLN A 458 -14.16 -17.32 2.70
C GLN A 458 -13.53 -16.26 3.58
N VAL A 459 -14.01 -16.16 4.82
CA VAL A 459 -13.39 -15.35 5.85
C VAL A 459 -12.12 -16.05 6.33
N ILE A 460 -10.99 -15.37 6.27
CA ILE A 460 -9.72 -15.80 6.84
C ILE A 460 -9.42 -14.98 8.09
N ALA A 461 -8.95 -15.66 9.12
CA ALA A 461 -8.55 -15.06 10.38
C ALA A 461 -7.04 -15.17 10.55
N LEU A 462 -6.42 -14.04 10.86
CA LEU A 462 -4.99 -13.91 11.07
C LEU A 462 -4.75 -13.47 12.52
N LEU A 463 -3.80 -14.07 13.21
CA LEU A 463 -3.31 -13.66 14.52
C LEU A 463 -1.84 -13.29 14.37
N ASP A 464 -1.49 -12.04 14.64
CA ASP A 464 -0.12 -11.54 14.48
C ASP A 464 0.48 -11.95 13.13
N ASP A 465 -0.29 -11.75 12.05
CA ASP A 465 0.04 -12.11 10.65
C ASP A 465 0.07 -13.62 10.32
N GLN A 466 -0.23 -14.51 11.25
CA GLN A 466 -0.29 -15.96 11.00
C GLN A 466 -1.72 -16.42 10.74
N LEU A 467 -1.94 -17.21 9.70
CA LEU A 467 -3.26 -17.75 9.37
C LEU A 467 -3.71 -18.74 10.43
N VAL A 468 -4.83 -18.43 11.10
CA VAL A 468 -5.44 -19.28 12.14
C VAL A 468 -6.49 -20.21 11.54
N CYS A 469 -7.40 -19.66 10.73
CA CYS A 469 -8.47 -20.44 10.11
C CYS A 469 -9.03 -19.80 8.85
N SER A 470 -9.80 -20.62 8.09
CA SER A 470 -10.65 -20.17 7.00
C SER A 470 -12.05 -20.72 7.25
N CYS A 471 -13.07 -19.85 7.27
CA CYS A 471 -14.47 -20.17 7.61
C CYS A 471 -15.42 -19.52 6.61
N ASP A 472 -16.65 -20.05 6.53
CA ASP A 472 -17.69 -19.45 5.70
C ASP A 472 -18.42 -18.30 6.44
N ASP A 473 -18.35 -18.28 7.78
CA ASP A 473 -19.08 -17.36 8.65
C ASP A 473 -18.12 -16.48 9.48
N LEU A 474 -18.42 -15.17 9.57
CA LEU A 474 -17.59 -14.19 10.28
C LEU A 474 -17.56 -14.41 11.79
N LEU A 475 -18.70 -14.80 12.39
CA LEU A 475 -18.78 -15.11 13.82
C LEU A 475 -17.93 -16.33 14.17
N GLU A 476 -18.02 -17.41 13.36
CA GLU A 476 -17.21 -18.61 13.57
C GLU A 476 -15.71 -18.29 13.50
N ALA A 477 -15.30 -17.51 12.48
CA ALA A 477 -13.91 -17.09 12.34
C ALA A 477 -13.44 -16.23 13.52
N THR A 478 -14.30 -15.29 13.99
CA THR A 478 -14.01 -14.43 15.15
C THR A 478 -13.78 -15.26 16.42
N LEU A 479 -14.64 -16.22 16.70
CA LEU A 479 -14.51 -17.05 17.91
C LEU A 479 -13.25 -17.93 17.87
N LYS A 480 -12.91 -18.52 16.72
CA LYS A 480 -11.67 -19.29 16.55
C LYS A 480 -10.43 -18.41 16.70
N LEU A 481 -10.48 -17.19 16.20
CA LEU A 481 -9.39 -16.23 16.35
C LEU A 481 -9.18 -15.83 17.80
N LEU A 482 -10.26 -15.54 18.53
CA LEU A 482 -10.21 -15.24 19.97
C LEU A 482 -9.71 -16.42 20.80
N GLU A 483 -10.06 -17.67 20.45
CA GLU A 483 -9.51 -18.86 21.07
C GLU A 483 -8.01 -18.99 20.85
N ALA A 484 -7.55 -18.80 19.60
CA ALA A 484 -6.12 -18.81 19.26
C ALA A 484 -5.35 -17.66 19.94
N ALA A 485 -5.98 -16.49 20.07
CA ALA A 485 -5.45 -15.35 20.81
C ALA A 485 -5.49 -15.55 22.34
N GLN A 486 -5.97 -16.70 22.85
CA GLN A 486 -6.12 -16.98 24.29
C GLN A 486 -6.91 -15.86 25.01
N ALA A 487 -7.99 -15.38 24.39
CA ALA A 487 -8.76 -14.23 24.89
C ALA A 487 -9.27 -14.40 26.31
N GLY A 488 -9.44 -15.64 26.78
CA GLY A 488 -9.83 -15.94 28.19
C GLY A 488 -8.77 -15.58 29.24
N GLU A 489 -7.53 -15.29 28.84
CA GLU A 489 -6.43 -14.89 29.74
C GLU A 489 -6.27 -13.36 29.78
N GLY A 490 -6.85 -12.62 28.80
CA GLY A 490 -6.86 -11.17 28.77
C GLY A 490 -7.92 -10.54 29.66
N GLU A 491 -7.87 -9.22 29.79
CA GLU A 491 -8.85 -8.42 30.55
C GLU A 491 -9.87 -7.75 29.58
N VAL A 492 -9.41 -7.26 28.43
CA VAL A 492 -10.22 -6.51 27.46
C VAL A 492 -10.14 -7.17 26.09
N ILE A 493 -11.29 -7.27 25.42
CA ILE A 493 -11.43 -7.67 24.01
C ILE A 493 -12.06 -6.50 23.29
N THR A 494 -11.33 -5.87 22.36
CA THR A 494 -11.89 -4.80 21.54
C THR A 494 -12.09 -5.30 20.10
N LEU A 495 -13.29 -5.10 19.56
CA LEU A 495 -13.67 -5.44 18.21
C LEU A 495 -13.85 -4.15 17.40
N TYR A 496 -13.01 -3.95 16.38
CA TYR A 496 -13.10 -2.83 15.44
C TYR A 496 -13.73 -3.32 14.13
N TYR A 497 -14.97 -2.95 13.83
CA TYR A 497 -15.62 -3.39 12.60
C TYR A 497 -15.36 -2.43 11.43
N GLY A 498 -15.13 -3.03 10.26
CA GLY A 498 -14.80 -2.32 9.03
C GLY A 498 -16.01 -1.71 8.33
N GLY A 499 -15.76 -0.87 7.33
CA GLY A 499 -16.81 -0.19 6.55
C GLY A 499 -17.73 -1.15 5.76
N GLY A 500 -17.30 -2.40 5.53
CA GLY A 500 -18.09 -3.42 4.84
C GLY A 500 -19.06 -4.22 5.74
N VAL A 501 -18.96 -4.07 7.08
CA VAL A 501 -19.77 -4.83 8.05
C VAL A 501 -20.89 -3.95 8.61
N LEU A 502 -22.11 -4.45 8.56
CA LEU A 502 -23.25 -3.74 9.12
C LEU A 502 -23.15 -3.65 10.66
N SER A 503 -23.48 -2.50 11.22
CA SER A 503 -23.46 -2.29 12.67
C SER A 503 -24.29 -3.33 13.46
N GLN A 504 -25.40 -3.77 12.91
CA GLN A 504 -26.23 -4.81 13.52
C GLN A 504 -25.52 -6.18 13.55
N GLU A 505 -24.79 -6.55 12.50
CA GLU A 505 -24.00 -7.77 12.42
C GLU A 505 -22.84 -7.70 13.42
N ALA A 506 -22.09 -6.60 13.44
CA ALA A 506 -21.02 -6.36 14.42
C ALA A 506 -21.51 -6.44 15.86
N SER A 507 -22.67 -5.85 16.18
CA SER A 507 -23.30 -5.93 17.50
C SER A 507 -23.68 -7.36 17.87
N SER A 508 -24.22 -8.13 16.92
CA SER A 508 -24.55 -9.55 17.16
C SER A 508 -23.31 -10.39 17.46
N ILE A 509 -22.19 -10.13 16.76
CA ILE A 509 -20.90 -10.80 17.02
C ILE A 509 -20.39 -10.42 18.42
N ALA A 510 -20.40 -9.14 18.78
CA ALA A 510 -19.97 -8.68 20.10
C ALA A 510 -20.80 -9.30 21.23
N ASP A 511 -22.12 -9.45 21.05
CA ASP A 511 -22.99 -10.11 22.03
C ASP A 511 -22.65 -11.60 22.21
N GLN A 512 -22.30 -12.29 21.11
CA GLN A 512 -21.85 -13.69 21.19
C GLN A 512 -20.47 -13.79 21.88
N VAL A 513 -19.54 -12.86 21.61
CA VAL A 513 -18.26 -12.79 22.31
C VAL A 513 -18.45 -12.61 23.81
N ARG A 514 -19.35 -11.71 24.25
CA ARG A 514 -19.70 -11.51 25.67
C ARG A 514 -20.27 -12.77 26.34
N ILE A 515 -21.01 -13.58 25.56
CA ILE A 515 -21.54 -14.86 26.07
C ILE A 515 -20.41 -15.88 26.28
N VAL A 516 -19.47 -15.97 25.34
CA VAL A 516 -18.36 -16.93 25.37
C VAL A 516 -17.28 -16.51 26.38
N TYR A 517 -17.02 -15.19 26.46
CA TYR A 517 -16.01 -14.59 27.35
C TYR A 517 -16.63 -13.65 28.39
N PRO A 518 -17.43 -14.16 29.34
CA PRO A 518 -18.23 -13.33 30.26
C PRO A 518 -17.40 -12.63 31.34
N LYS A 519 -16.10 -12.92 31.44
CA LYS A 519 -15.20 -12.30 32.43
C LYS A 519 -14.40 -11.15 31.82
N GLN A 520 -14.29 -11.11 30.50
CA GLN A 520 -13.56 -10.09 29.77
C GLN A 520 -14.49 -8.92 29.47
N GLU A 521 -13.98 -7.71 29.55
CA GLU A 521 -14.67 -6.55 29.00
C GLU A 521 -14.66 -6.62 27.49
N THR A 522 -15.84 -6.53 26.84
CA THR A 522 -15.93 -6.56 25.38
C THR A 522 -16.39 -5.21 24.86
N GLU A 523 -15.52 -4.54 24.15
CA GLU A 523 -15.78 -3.28 23.46
C GLU A 523 -16.07 -3.49 21.97
N LEU A 524 -16.95 -2.67 21.40
CA LEU A 524 -17.26 -2.64 19.97
C LEU A 524 -17.08 -1.23 19.46
N VAL A 525 -16.19 -1.06 18.49
CA VAL A 525 -15.83 0.23 17.91
C VAL A 525 -16.04 0.20 16.42
N HIS A 526 -16.67 1.23 15.86
CA HIS A 526 -16.69 1.44 14.41
C HIS A 526 -15.32 1.92 13.94
N GLY A 527 -14.50 1.04 13.40
CA GLY A 527 -13.19 1.37 12.85
C GLY A 527 -13.29 2.01 11.46
N GLY A 528 -14.25 1.55 10.64
CA GLY A 528 -14.46 2.02 9.27
C GLY A 528 -13.30 1.66 8.33
N GLN A 529 -12.41 0.74 8.75
CA GLN A 529 -11.27 0.31 7.94
C GLN A 529 -11.73 -0.43 6.68
N PRO A 530 -11.06 -0.19 5.53
CA PRO A 530 -11.26 -0.99 4.33
C PRO A 530 -10.57 -2.36 4.46
N HIS A 531 -10.95 -3.33 3.64
CA HIS A 531 -10.32 -4.65 3.46
C HIS A 531 -10.46 -5.63 4.64
N TYR A 532 -10.57 -5.17 5.87
CA TYR A 532 -10.79 -6.03 7.04
C TYR A 532 -12.23 -5.91 7.53
N ASP A 533 -12.93 -7.05 7.57
CA ASP A 533 -14.29 -7.12 8.12
C ASP A 533 -14.27 -6.79 9.63
N LEU A 534 -13.29 -7.36 10.35
CA LEU A 534 -13.01 -7.04 11.76
C LEU A 534 -11.50 -6.97 12.00
N ILE A 535 -11.09 -6.06 12.87
CA ILE A 535 -9.80 -6.08 13.58
C ILE A 535 -10.11 -6.24 15.05
N LEU A 536 -9.33 -7.03 15.76
CA LEU A 536 -9.52 -7.23 17.21
C LEU A 536 -8.21 -7.09 17.97
N SER A 537 -8.33 -6.64 19.23
CA SER A 537 -7.25 -6.72 20.21
C SER A 537 -7.68 -7.58 21.41
N VAL A 538 -6.71 -8.23 22.00
CA VAL A 538 -6.80 -8.90 23.30
C VAL A 538 -5.68 -8.36 24.17
N GLU A 539 -6.05 -7.75 25.28
CA GLU A 539 -5.19 -7.06 26.24
C GLU A 539 -5.32 -7.64 27.64
#